data_1cc289c7641243e227a84540c0c7fe23
#
_entry.id   1cc289c7641243e227a84540c0c7fe23
#
_cell.length_a   1.000
_cell.length_b   1.000
_cell.length_c   1.000
_cell.angle_alpha   90.00
_cell.angle_beta   90.00
_cell.angle_gamma   90.00
#
_symmetry.space_group_name_H-M   'P 1'
#
loop_
_entity.id
_entity.type
_entity.pdbx_description
1 polymer ?
#
loop_
_entity_poly.entity_id
_entity_poly.type
_entity_poly.pdbx_seq_one_letter_code
_entity_poly.pdbx_strand_id
1 'polypeptide(L)'
;NQNDGITRIIKACETLENLHVYLRIHPFMAQKASNENLRYLLNLKSKNLTIIPPASKLSTYELVRNASKVITFGSTIGVEATYMGRPSILAAKTFYDALNIAYTPASHDELMALIRQNLEPKPKENALMYGYFWGTFGVKFEYYEPHDFDRGTFLGKKIEAELGLKYKLIQAVFHNKKMLPLSEKLRLRWRERVMNRYLG
;
A
#
# COMPACT_ATOMS: atom_id res chain seq x y z
N ASN A 1 -1.73 15.40 -2.87
CA ASN A 1 -1.23 14.14 -2.30
C ASN A 1 -2.37 13.17 -2.02
N GLN A 2 -2.10 11.94 -1.56
CA GLN A 2 -3.11 10.90 -1.32
C GLN A 2 -4.14 11.33 -0.25
N ASN A 3 -3.72 11.98 0.82
CA ASN A 3 -4.62 12.43 1.87
C ASN A 3 -5.62 13.47 1.36
N ASP A 4 -5.17 14.40 0.52
CA ASP A 4 -6.05 15.38 -0.11
C ASP A 4 -7.06 14.71 -1.03
N GLY A 5 -6.60 13.71 -1.81
CA GLY A 5 -7.49 12.91 -2.66
C GLY A 5 -8.58 12.21 -1.86
N ILE A 6 -8.20 11.52 -0.78
CA ILE A 6 -9.15 10.86 0.13
C ILE A 6 -10.15 11.86 0.71
N THR A 7 -9.67 12.99 1.22
CA THR A 7 -10.52 14.02 1.82
C THR A 7 -11.51 14.61 0.82
N ARG A 8 -11.06 14.88 -0.41
CA ARG A 8 -11.94 15.39 -1.48
C ARG A 8 -13.02 14.38 -1.86
N ILE A 9 -12.68 13.10 -1.95
CA ILE A 9 -13.63 12.02 -2.22
C ILE A 9 -14.67 11.96 -1.10
N ILE A 10 -14.24 11.91 0.17
CA ILE A 10 -15.15 11.84 1.32
C ILE A 10 -16.11 13.01 1.35
N LYS A 11 -15.60 14.25 1.21
CA LYS A 11 -16.43 15.45 1.19
C LYS A 11 -17.45 15.44 0.05
N ALA A 12 -17.03 15.05 -1.15
CA ALA A 12 -17.92 14.96 -2.29
C ALA A 12 -18.99 13.86 -2.12
N CYS A 13 -18.64 12.77 -1.44
CA CYS A 13 -19.59 11.69 -1.12
C CYS A 13 -20.61 12.08 -0.04
N GLU A 14 -20.36 13.09 0.79
CA GLU A 14 -21.33 13.57 1.80
C GLU A 14 -22.68 14.01 1.23
N THR A 15 -22.69 14.50 0.00
CA THR A 15 -23.88 14.97 -0.71
C THR A 15 -24.65 13.85 -1.39
N LEU A 16 -24.10 12.63 -1.43
CA LEU A 16 -24.71 11.48 -2.09
C LEU A 16 -25.58 10.71 -1.09
N GLU A 17 -26.88 10.68 -1.37
CA GLU A 17 -27.81 9.85 -0.61
C GLU A 17 -27.55 8.37 -0.88
N ASN A 18 -27.80 7.52 0.10
CA ASN A 18 -27.64 6.05 0.03
C ASN A 18 -26.22 5.56 -0.29
N LEU A 19 -25.20 6.40 -0.06
CA LEU A 19 -23.79 6.01 -0.19
C LEU A 19 -23.09 6.07 1.16
N HIS A 20 -22.39 4.99 1.52
CA HIS A 20 -21.56 4.93 2.71
C HIS A 20 -20.11 4.57 2.32
N VAL A 21 -19.15 5.30 2.86
CA VAL A 21 -17.73 5.13 2.58
C VAL A 21 -17.07 4.37 3.73
N TYR A 22 -16.43 3.26 3.42
CA TYR A 22 -15.57 2.53 4.35
C TYR A 22 -14.10 2.81 4.01
N LEU A 23 -13.44 3.59 4.82
CA LEU A 23 -12.00 3.88 4.66
C LEU A 23 -11.18 2.84 5.41
N ARG A 24 -10.64 1.85 4.70
CA ARG A 24 -9.73 0.85 5.26
C ARG A 24 -8.30 1.38 5.25
N ILE A 25 -7.76 1.65 6.42
CA ILE A 25 -6.36 2.05 6.56
C ILE A 25 -5.47 0.81 6.54
N HIS A 26 -4.39 0.87 5.75
CA HIS A 26 -3.50 -0.28 5.56
C HIS A 26 -2.85 -0.71 6.89
N PRO A 27 -2.82 -2.01 7.24
CA PRO A 27 -2.26 -2.52 8.50
C PRO A 27 -0.81 -2.08 8.76
N PHE A 28 0.01 -1.97 7.73
CA PHE A 28 1.41 -1.53 7.83
C PHE A 28 1.57 -0.11 8.38
N MET A 29 0.53 0.71 8.33
CA MET A 29 0.59 2.07 8.89
C MET A 29 0.66 2.06 10.43
N ALA A 30 0.27 0.97 11.08
CA ALA A 30 0.40 0.82 12.54
C ALA A 30 1.85 0.71 13.01
N GLN A 31 2.76 0.25 12.14
CA GLN A 31 4.16 -0.04 12.49
C GLN A 31 5.05 1.22 12.54
N LYS A 32 4.60 2.34 12.00
CA LYS A 32 5.34 3.59 11.98
C LYS A 32 5.02 4.41 13.22
N ALA A 33 5.97 4.54 14.14
CA ALA A 33 5.80 5.15 15.46
C ALA A 33 5.38 6.64 15.48
N SER A 34 5.64 7.41 14.41
CA SER A 34 5.18 8.79 14.25
C SER A 34 4.55 8.95 12.87
N ASN A 35 3.30 8.51 12.73
CA ASN A 35 2.62 8.55 11.45
C ASN A 35 1.57 9.68 11.47
N GLU A 36 1.99 10.90 11.08
CA GLU A 36 1.09 12.06 10.94
C GLU A 36 -0.05 11.75 9.96
N ASN A 37 0.26 11.01 8.88
CA ASN A 37 -0.74 10.57 7.92
C ASN A 37 -1.79 9.65 8.56
N LEU A 38 -1.38 8.74 9.45
CA LEU A 38 -2.30 7.90 10.19
C LEU A 38 -3.22 8.71 11.10
N ARG A 39 -2.65 9.68 11.86
CA ARG A 39 -3.43 10.58 12.70
C ARG A 39 -4.42 11.39 11.89
N TYR A 40 -3.98 11.92 10.76
CA TYR A 40 -4.83 12.66 9.85
C TYR A 40 -6.03 11.82 9.39
N LEU A 41 -5.79 10.61 8.90
CA LEU A 41 -6.84 9.71 8.40
C LEU A 41 -7.81 9.28 9.51
N LEU A 42 -7.31 9.00 10.73
CA LEU A 42 -8.15 8.63 11.87
C LEU A 42 -9.04 9.77 12.38
N ASN A 43 -8.66 11.02 12.11
CA ASN A 43 -9.42 12.20 12.53
C ASN A 43 -10.41 12.71 11.46
N LEU A 44 -10.49 12.08 10.29
CA LEU A 44 -11.48 12.43 9.29
C LEU A 44 -12.89 12.19 9.83
N LYS A 45 -13.78 13.11 9.54
CA LYS A 45 -15.19 13.03 9.96
C LYS A 45 -16.11 13.29 8.78
N SER A 46 -17.13 12.46 8.64
CA SER A 46 -18.22 12.63 7.69
C SER A 46 -19.42 11.82 8.17
N LYS A 47 -20.62 12.25 7.87
CA LYS A 47 -21.88 11.59 8.29
C LYS A 47 -22.03 10.17 7.70
N ASN A 48 -21.41 9.93 6.55
CA ASN A 48 -21.48 8.66 5.82
C ASN A 48 -20.12 7.95 5.70
N LEU A 49 -19.22 8.14 6.68
CA LEU A 49 -17.88 7.57 6.73
C LEU A 49 -17.71 6.63 7.93
N THR A 50 -17.22 5.43 7.65
CA THR A 50 -16.67 4.55 8.68
C THR A 50 -15.19 4.34 8.42
N ILE A 51 -14.36 4.67 9.42
CA ILE A 51 -12.91 4.46 9.36
C ILE A 51 -12.58 3.12 10.01
N ILE A 52 -11.89 2.26 9.28
CA ILE A 52 -11.43 0.97 9.75
C ILE A 52 -9.93 1.09 10.01
N PRO A 53 -9.52 1.14 11.30
CA PRO A 53 -8.14 1.39 11.69
C PRO A 53 -7.22 0.21 11.31
N PRO A 54 -5.89 0.43 11.25
CA PRO A 54 -4.91 -0.59 10.87
C PRO A 54 -4.98 -1.86 11.72
N ALA A 55 -5.26 -1.72 13.04
CA ALA A 55 -5.33 -2.82 13.98
C ALA A 55 -6.65 -3.61 13.94
N SER A 56 -7.62 -3.19 13.12
CA SER A 56 -8.90 -3.89 12.98
C SER A 56 -8.71 -5.30 12.44
N LYS A 57 -9.38 -6.26 13.05
CA LYS A 57 -9.44 -7.66 12.61
C LYS A 57 -10.40 -7.88 11.44
N LEU A 58 -11.14 -6.86 11.02
CA LEU A 58 -12.06 -6.95 9.89
C LEU A 58 -11.29 -7.27 8.60
N SER A 59 -11.71 -8.34 7.93
CA SER A 59 -11.09 -8.78 6.69
C SER A 59 -11.32 -7.75 5.58
N THR A 60 -10.24 -7.36 4.90
CA THR A 60 -10.32 -6.50 3.71
C THR A 60 -11.10 -7.19 2.60
N TYR A 61 -10.99 -8.51 2.46
CA TYR A 61 -11.72 -9.27 1.45
C TYR A 61 -13.22 -9.30 1.72
N GLU A 62 -13.64 -9.37 2.98
CA GLU A 62 -15.08 -9.26 3.31
C GLU A 62 -15.62 -7.87 2.98
N LEU A 63 -14.85 -6.82 3.21
CA LEU A 63 -15.23 -5.47 2.77
C LEU A 63 -15.38 -5.41 1.25
N VAL A 64 -14.43 -5.95 0.50
CA VAL A 64 -14.48 -5.98 -0.96
C VAL A 64 -15.69 -6.77 -1.45
N ARG A 65 -15.98 -7.95 -0.88
CA ARG A 65 -17.15 -8.77 -1.28
C ARG A 65 -18.46 -8.04 -1.11
N ASN A 66 -18.57 -7.19 -0.11
CA ASN A 66 -19.80 -6.45 0.22
C ASN A 66 -19.82 -5.01 -0.33
N ALA A 67 -18.73 -4.53 -0.91
CA ALA A 67 -18.67 -3.21 -1.52
C ALA A 67 -19.35 -3.19 -2.90
N SER A 68 -20.07 -2.12 -3.21
CA SER A 68 -20.55 -1.86 -4.56
C SER A 68 -19.42 -1.44 -5.51
N LYS A 69 -18.39 -0.77 -4.97
CA LYS A 69 -17.19 -0.32 -5.68
C LYS A 69 -16.01 -0.27 -4.74
N VAL A 70 -14.81 -0.45 -5.28
CA VAL A 70 -13.55 -0.32 -4.55
C VAL A 70 -12.73 0.81 -5.15
N ILE A 71 -12.27 1.76 -4.32
CA ILE A 71 -11.44 2.89 -4.76
C ILE A 71 -10.07 2.72 -4.14
N THR A 72 -9.02 2.79 -4.95
CA THR A 72 -7.63 2.66 -4.48
C THR A 72 -6.73 3.76 -5.04
N PHE A 73 -5.63 4.02 -4.34
CA PHE A 73 -4.55 4.92 -4.78
C PHE A 73 -3.28 4.14 -5.13
N GLY A 74 -3.43 2.98 -5.77
CA GLY A 74 -2.31 2.13 -6.20
C GLY A 74 -2.15 0.82 -5.41
N SER A 75 -3.07 0.50 -4.51
CA SER A 75 -3.06 -0.79 -3.80
C SER A 75 -3.49 -1.93 -4.71
N THR A 76 -2.84 -3.10 -4.58
CA THR A 76 -3.22 -4.34 -5.28
C THR A 76 -4.63 -4.82 -4.97
N ILE A 77 -5.24 -4.33 -3.88
CA ILE A 77 -6.65 -4.66 -3.58
C ILE A 77 -7.60 -4.21 -4.71
N GLY A 78 -7.20 -3.23 -5.54
CA GLY A 78 -7.93 -2.86 -6.75
C GLY A 78 -7.94 -3.96 -7.80
N VAL A 79 -6.83 -4.66 -7.98
CA VAL A 79 -6.71 -5.84 -8.86
C VAL A 79 -7.54 -7.01 -8.30
N GLU A 80 -7.42 -7.25 -7.01
CA GLU A 80 -8.13 -8.32 -6.30
C GLU A 80 -9.65 -8.09 -6.32
N ALA A 81 -10.10 -6.83 -6.21
CA ALA A 81 -11.50 -6.46 -6.34
C ALA A 81 -12.06 -6.83 -7.73
N THR A 82 -11.34 -6.51 -8.79
CA THR A 82 -11.73 -6.88 -10.16
C THR A 82 -11.77 -8.40 -10.34
N TYR A 83 -10.79 -9.13 -9.81
CA TYR A 83 -10.81 -10.60 -9.81
C TYR A 83 -12.03 -11.16 -9.08
N MET A 84 -12.46 -10.51 -8.00
CA MET A 84 -13.66 -10.89 -7.23
C MET A 84 -14.98 -10.39 -7.85
N GLY A 85 -14.95 -9.83 -9.05
CA GLY A 85 -16.13 -9.32 -9.74
C GLY A 85 -16.68 -8.03 -9.14
N ARG A 86 -15.83 -7.19 -8.54
CA ARG A 86 -16.21 -5.87 -8.04
C ARG A 86 -15.60 -4.76 -8.88
N PRO A 87 -16.38 -3.75 -9.24
CA PRO A 87 -15.84 -2.58 -9.94
C PRO A 87 -14.74 -1.92 -9.12
N SER A 88 -13.58 -1.71 -9.75
CA SER A 88 -12.43 -1.06 -9.15
C SER A 88 -12.15 0.27 -9.82
N ILE A 89 -11.91 1.32 -9.04
CA ILE A 89 -11.54 2.66 -9.50
C ILE A 89 -10.14 2.97 -8.95
N LEU A 90 -9.22 3.31 -9.83
CA LEU A 90 -7.85 3.66 -9.49
C LEU A 90 -7.70 5.19 -9.52
N ALA A 91 -7.60 5.79 -8.34
CA ALA A 91 -7.56 7.24 -8.16
C ALA A 91 -6.14 7.83 -8.25
N ALA A 92 -5.13 7.04 -8.63
CA ALA A 92 -3.74 7.49 -8.85
C ALA A 92 -3.07 6.64 -9.91
N LYS A 93 -2.03 7.17 -10.55
CA LYS A 93 -1.19 6.39 -11.46
C LYS A 93 -0.40 5.33 -10.72
N THR A 94 -0.33 4.13 -11.28
CA THR A 94 0.41 3.00 -10.74
C THR A 94 0.83 2.04 -11.87
N PHE A 95 1.60 1.02 -11.54
CA PHE A 95 2.15 0.05 -12.51
C PHE A 95 1.11 -0.88 -13.17
N TYR A 96 -0.17 -0.83 -12.80
CA TYR A 96 -1.24 -1.57 -13.47
C TYR A 96 -2.31 -0.67 -14.11
N ASP A 97 -2.12 0.64 -14.16
CA ASP A 97 -3.11 1.60 -14.68
C ASP A 97 -3.40 1.41 -16.18
N ALA A 98 -2.41 0.98 -16.96
CA ALA A 98 -2.53 0.70 -18.39
C ALA A 98 -3.12 -0.69 -18.72
N LEU A 99 -3.36 -1.56 -17.71
CA LEU A 99 -3.75 -2.95 -17.93
C LEU A 99 -5.27 -3.16 -18.03
N ASN A 100 -6.06 -2.10 -18.05
CA ASN A 100 -7.53 -2.13 -18.07
C ASN A 100 -8.14 -3.03 -16.96
N ILE A 101 -7.49 -3.05 -15.80
CA ILE A 101 -7.96 -3.79 -14.60
C ILE A 101 -8.98 -2.95 -13.83
N ALA A 102 -8.80 -1.64 -13.80
CA ALA A 102 -9.64 -0.71 -13.07
C ALA A 102 -10.07 0.46 -13.98
N TYR A 103 -11.07 1.19 -13.54
CA TYR A 103 -11.41 2.49 -14.12
C TYR A 103 -10.38 3.52 -13.67
N THR A 104 -9.79 4.25 -14.61
CA THR A 104 -8.70 5.20 -14.37
C THR A 104 -9.13 6.62 -14.72
N PRO A 105 -9.86 7.32 -13.83
CA PRO A 105 -10.32 8.68 -14.10
C PRO A 105 -9.14 9.65 -14.25
N ALA A 106 -9.21 10.52 -15.25
CA ALA A 106 -8.20 11.55 -15.50
C ALA A 106 -8.35 12.78 -14.58
N SER A 107 -9.54 12.94 -13.96
CA SER A 107 -9.85 14.07 -13.09
C SER A 107 -10.67 13.65 -11.87
N HIS A 108 -10.77 14.57 -10.90
CA HIS A 108 -11.66 14.37 -9.76
C HIS A 108 -13.14 14.31 -10.17
N ASP A 109 -13.55 15.11 -11.13
CA ASP A 109 -14.95 15.15 -11.61
C ASP A 109 -15.32 13.84 -12.31
N GLU A 110 -14.41 13.28 -13.09
CA GLU A 110 -14.59 11.96 -13.69
C GLU A 110 -14.63 10.86 -12.62
N LEU A 111 -13.75 10.92 -11.61
CA LEU A 111 -13.82 10.02 -10.46
C LEU A 111 -15.20 10.06 -9.79
N MET A 112 -15.74 11.26 -9.56
CA MET A 112 -17.04 11.42 -8.93
C MET A 112 -18.19 10.96 -9.85
N ALA A 113 -18.06 11.12 -11.16
CA ALA A 113 -18.98 10.55 -12.12
C ALA A 113 -19.01 9.03 -12.07
N LEU A 114 -17.83 8.37 -12.01
CA LEU A 114 -17.70 6.92 -11.84
C LEU A 114 -18.30 6.44 -10.51
N ILE A 115 -18.13 7.19 -9.43
CA ILE A 115 -18.74 6.85 -8.13
C ILE A 115 -20.26 6.83 -8.20
N ARG A 116 -20.87 7.76 -8.93
CA ARG A 116 -22.33 7.87 -9.07
C ARG A 116 -22.95 6.85 -10.02
N GLN A 117 -22.21 6.40 -11.03
CA GLN A 117 -22.70 5.45 -12.03
C GLN A 117 -22.81 4.04 -11.45
N ASN A 118 -23.72 3.24 -11.98
CA ASN A 118 -23.64 1.80 -11.80
C ASN A 118 -22.54 1.26 -12.73
N LEU A 119 -21.46 0.70 -12.16
CA LEU A 119 -20.31 0.22 -12.90
C LEU A 119 -20.32 -1.31 -12.93
N GLU A 120 -20.04 -1.86 -14.10
CA GLU A 120 -19.69 -3.26 -14.21
C GLU A 120 -18.21 -3.47 -13.88
N PRO A 121 -17.83 -4.60 -13.28
CA PRO A 121 -16.42 -4.91 -13.08
C PRO A 121 -15.70 -5.05 -14.42
N LYS A 122 -14.43 -4.67 -14.47
CA LYS A 122 -13.57 -4.95 -15.62
C LYS A 122 -13.36 -6.46 -15.76
N PRO A 123 -12.98 -6.96 -16.96
CA PRO A 123 -12.71 -8.38 -17.19
C PRO A 123 -11.68 -8.92 -16.19
N LYS A 124 -12.01 -10.01 -15.52
CA LYS A 124 -11.12 -10.61 -14.49
C LYS A 124 -9.87 -11.23 -15.08
N GLU A 125 -9.88 -11.53 -16.38
CA GLU A 125 -8.73 -12.04 -17.13
C GLU A 125 -7.53 -11.10 -17.04
N ASN A 126 -7.79 -9.77 -17.06
CA ASN A 126 -6.73 -8.76 -16.91
C ASN A 126 -6.10 -8.82 -15.51
N ALA A 127 -6.93 -9.01 -14.48
CA ALA A 127 -6.45 -9.20 -13.11
C ALA A 127 -5.66 -10.52 -12.95
N LEU A 128 -6.12 -11.59 -13.61
CA LEU A 128 -5.40 -12.89 -13.64
C LEU A 128 -4.04 -12.77 -14.35
N MET A 129 -3.98 -12.09 -15.50
CA MET A 129 -2.71 -11.85 -16.20
C MET A 129 -1.72 -11.08 -15.32
N TYR A 130 -2.19 -10.09 -14.61
CA TYR A 130 -1.36 -9.36 -13.65
C TYR A 130 -0.86 -10.26 -12.51
N GLY A 131 -1.76 -11.08 -11.93
CA GLY A 131 -1.39 -12.04 -10.88
C GLY A 131 -0.41 -13.11 -11.40
N TYR A 132 -0.62 -13.62 -12.62
CA TYR A 132 0.30 -14.54 -13.26
C TYR A 132 1.67 -13.93 -13.49
N PHE A 133 1.73 -12.70 -14.02
CA PHE A 133 2.99 -11.98 -14.18
C PHE A 133 3.77 -11.89 -12.85
N TRP A 134 3.12 -11.46 -11.78
CA TRP A 134 3.77 -11.37 -10.46
C TRP A 134 4.18 -12.72 -9.87
N GLY A 135 3.42 -13.77 -10.14
CA GLY A 135 3.73 -15.13 -9.70
C GLY A 135 4.84 -15.83 -10.49
N THR A 136 5.11 -15.35 -11.72
CA THR A 136 6.07 -15.98 -12.64
C THR A 136 7.22 -15.08 -13.06
N PHE A 137 7.08 -13.76 -12.80
CA PHE A 137 8.10 -12.79 -13.15
C PHE A 137 9.37 -13.00 -12.33
N GLY A 138 10.48 -12.94 -13.02
CA GLY A 138 11.81 -13.00 -12.42
C GLY A 138 12.62 -14.17 -12.96
N VAL A 139 13.91 -14.13 -12.67
CA VAL A 139 14.85 -15.20 -12.98
C VAL A 139 15.11 -15.95 -11.69
N LYS A 140 14.99 -17.28 -11.74
CA LYS A 140 15.38 -18.11 -10.60
C LYS A 140 16.87 -17.93 -10.36
N PHE A 141 17.24 -17.55 -9.15
CA PHE A 141 18.66 -17.47 -8.79
C PHE A 141 19.28 -18.86 -8.78
N GLU A 142 20.45 -19.02 -9.36
CA GLU A 142 21.14 -20.31 -9.43
C GLU A 142 21.76 -20.72 -8.08
N TYR A 143 22.32 -19.75 -7.36
CA TYR A 143 23.09 -20.00 -6.14
C TYR A 143 22.44 -19.45 -4.88
N TYR A 144 21.33 -18.70 -5.01
CA TYR A 144 20.63 -18.09 -3.90
C TYR A 144 19.18 -18.56 -3.83
N GLU A 145 18.81 -19.11 -2.67
CA GLU A 145 17.43 -19.48 -2.35
C GLU A 145 16.86 -18.48 -1.35
N PRO A 146 15.91 -17.62 -1.75
CA PRO A 146 15.24 -16.74 -0.82
C PRO A 146 14.27 -17.53 0.07
N HIS A 147 14.32 -17.29 1.38
CA HIS A 147 13.38 -17.86 2.35
C HIS A 147 12.38 -16.83 2.84
N ASP A 148 12.80 -15.55 2.88
CA ASP A 148 11.99 -14.41 3.30
C ASP A 148 12.58 -13.15 2.65
N PHE A 149 11.99 -12.00 2.90
CA PHE A 149 12.40 -10.72 2.33
C PHE A 149 13.88 -10.37 2.61
N ASP A 150 14.42 -10.80 3.75
CA ASP A 150 15.79 -10.50 4.20
C ASP A 150 16.61 -11.75 4.55
N ARG A 151 16.12 -12.94 4.24
CA ARG A 151 16.75 -14.22 4.58
C ARG A 151 16.82 -15.15 3.39
N GLY A 152 17.87 -15.93 3.33
CA GLY A 152 18.02 -16.93 2.30
C GLY A 152 19.26 -17.80 2.52
N THR A 153 19.51 -18.70 1.58
CA THR A 153 20.77 -19.48 1.52
C THR A 153 21.52 -19.13 0.24
N PHE A 154 22.81 -18.99 0.34
CA PHE A 154 23.73 -18.84 -0.79
C PHE A 154 24.69 -20.03 -0.79
N LEU A 155 24.66 -20.83 -1.85
CA LEU A 155 25.43 -22.09 -1.94
C LEU A 155 25.20 -22.99 -0.72
N GLY A 156 23.95 -23.11 -0.26
CA GLY A 156 23.57 -23.91 0.90
C GLY A 156 23.94 -23.31 2.27
N LYS A 157 24.62 -22.16 2.30
CA LYS A 157 24.96 -21.46 3.56
C LYS A 157 23.88 -20.42 3.86
N LYS A 158 23.36 -20.42 5.06
CA LYS A 158 22.39 -19.40 5.51
C LYS A 158 23.04 -18.02 5.46
N ILE A 159 22.40 -17.12 4.72
CA ILE A 159 22.64 -15.68 4.79
C ILE A 159 21.58 -15.12 5.74
N GLU A 160 21.77 -15.33 7.01
CA GLU A 160 21.13 -14.52 8.02
C GLU A 160 22.12 -13.40 8.29
N ALA A 161 21.69 -12.16 8.17
CA ALA A 161 22.41 -11.06 8.77
C ALA A 161 22.32 -11.28 10.29
N GLU A 162 23.16 -12.15 10.83
CA GLU A 162 23.44 -12.15 12.26
C GLU A 162 24.08 -10.80 12.56
N LEU A 163 23.20 -9.86 12.84
CA LEU A 163 23.60 -8.55 13.31
C LEU A 163 24.37 -8.77 14.58
N GLY A 164 25.70 -8.72 14.51
CA GLY A 164 26.58 -8.86 15.66
C GLY A 164 26.14 -7.91 16.78
N LEU A 165 26.55 -8.18 18.00
CA LEU A 165 26.16 -7.43 19.21
C LEU A 165 26.23 -5.91 19.02
N LYS A 166 27.20 -5.44 18.26
CA LYS A 166 27.38 -4.04 17.87
C LYS A 166 26.22 -3.51 17.04
N TYR A 167 25.66 -4.31 16.15
CA TYR A 167 24.54 -3.95 15.30
C TYR A 167 23.19 -4.02 16.05
N LYS A 168 23.05 -4.99 16.98
CA LYS A 168 21.87 -5.05 17.88
C LYS A 168 21.82 -3.85 18.80
N LEU A 169 22.95 -3.36 19.29
CA LEU A 169 23.06 -2.12 20.07
C LEU A 169 22.72 -0.89 19.21
N ILE A 170 23.24 -0.83 17.99
CA ILE A 170 22.90 0.23 17.04
C ILE A 170 21.40 0.21 16.73
N GLN A 171 20.78 -0.94 16.44
CA GLN A 171 19.34 -1.03 16.24
C GLN A 171 18.54 -0.59 17.48
N ALA A 172 18.93 -1.00 18.68
CA ALA A 172 18.25 -0.57 19.90
C ALA A 172 18.30 0.94 20.10
N VAL A 173 19.42 1.59 19.76
CA VAL A 173 19.55 3.05 19.76
C VAL A 173 18.69 3.70 18.68
N PHE A 174 18.65 3.12 17.47
CA PHE A 174 17.88 3.63 16.34
C PHE A 174 16.36 3.47 16.50
N HIS A 175 15.91 2.49 17.29
CA HIS A 175 14.50 2.30 17.61
C HIS A 175 14.04 3.12 18.83
N ASN A 176 14.96 3.80 19.52
CA ASN A 176 14.59 4.69 20.62
C ASN A 176 13.98 5.98 20.07
N LYS A 177 12.70 6.20 20.36
CA LYS A 177 11.93 7.37 19.87
C LYS A 177 12.58 8.73 20.14
N LYS A 178 13.39 8.84 21.21
CA LYS A 178 14.11 10.09 21.57
C LYS A 178 15.34 10.33 20.68
N MET A 179 15.85 9.30 20.02
CA MET A 179 17.07 9.36 19.18
C MET A 179 16.75 9.38 17.68
N LEU A 180 15.49 9.31 17.28
CA LEU A 180 15.06 9.30 15.88
C LEU A 180 15.68 10.39 15.00
N PRO A 181 15.72 11.69 15.42
CA PRO A 181 16.30 12.75 14.58
C PRO A 181 17.81 12.60 14.37
N LEU A 182 18.52 12.08 15.37
CA LEU A 182 19.96 11.81 15.29
C LEU A 182 20.23 10.58 14.42
N SER A 183 19.36 9.58 14.52
CA SER A 183 19.44 8.35 13.73
C SER A 183 19.26 8.59 12.24
N GLU A 184 18.33 9.45 11.84
CA GLU A 184 18.13 9.80 10.42
C GLU A 184 19.36 10.52 9.84
N LYS A 185 19.95 11.48 10.57
CA LYS A 185 21.18 12.15 10.15
C LYS A 185 22.37 11.18 10.00
N LEU A 186 22.51 10.23 10.92
CA LEU A 186 23.57 9.20 10.85
C LEU A 186 23.33 8.23 9.70
N ARG A 187 22.07 7.86 9.43
CA ARG A 187 21.68 6.98 8.32
C ARG A 187 21.95 7.62 6.95
N LEU A 188 21.66 8.93 6.81
CA LEU A 188 21.98 9.69 5.60
C LEU A 188 23.48 9.79 5.37
N ARG A 189 24.27 10.14 6.38
CA ARG A 189 25.74 10.19 6.29
C ARG A 189 26.38 8.86 6.00
N TRP A 190 25.82 7.77 6.55
CA TRP A 190 26.28 6.41 6.25
C TRP A 190 25.96 6.01 4.80
N ARG A 191 24.75 6.31 4.30
CA ARG A 191 24.40 6.09 2.90
C ARG A 191 25.32 6.85 1.95
N GLU A 192 25.58 8.11 2.20
CA GLU A 192 26.51 8.92 1.40
C GLU A 192 27.92 8.31 1.37
N ARG A 193 28.42 7.87 2.51
CA ARG A 193 29.75 7.21 2.57
C ARG A 193 29.81 5.88 1.84
N VAL A 194 28.75 5.08 1.92
CA VAL A 194 28.64 3.80 1.20
C VAL A 194 28.54 4.05 -0.28
N MET A 195 27.67 4.96 -0.72
CA MET A 195 27.50 5.31 -2.13
C MET A 195 28.79 5.87 -2.74
N ASN A 196 29.47 6.77 -2.05
CA ASN A 196 30.76 7.32 -2.53
C ASN A 196 31.90 6.29 -2.59
N ARG A 197 31.79 5.17 -1.88
CA ARG A 197 32.77 4.08 -1.91
C ARG A 197 32.56 3.11 -3.08
N TYR A 198 31.33 3.05 -3.62
CA TYR A 198 30.96 2.16 -4.74
C TYR A 198 30.79 2.88 -6.07
N LEU A 199 30.76 4.22 -6.08
CA LEU A 199 30.60 5.04 -7.30
C LEU A 199 31.87 5.86 -7.63
N GLY A 200 32.95 5.78 -6.84
CA GLY A 200 34.29 6.26 -7.13
C GLY A 200 35.20 5.09 -7.43
#